data_750077e870eb625b6902a8f66628c95f
#
_entry.id   750077e870eb625b6902a8f66628c95f
#
_cell.length_a   1.000
_cell.length_b   1.000
_cell.length_c   1.000
_cell.angle_alpha   90.00
_cell.angle_beta   90.00
_cell.angle_gamma   90.00
#
_symmetry.space_group_name_H-M   'P 1'
#
loop_
_entity.id
_entity.type
_entity.pdbx_description
1 polymer ?
#
loop_
_entity_poly.entity_id
_entity_poly.type
_entity_poly.pdbx_seq_one_letter_code
_entity_poly.pdbx_strand_id
1 'polypeptide(L)'
;MEKLRIAVDTNEKNGLGDIVSNVFGRAKTFTIVYAEDDNITDVRVLVNSAVSYHHGAGPIAVKMLIDEGVNVVLANELGFGASELLKQHNVKLIQVKPGTNVEDATKKAMRKHK
;
A
#
# COMPACT_ATOMS: atom_id res chain seq x y z
N MET A 1 16.85 12.05 -8.93
CA MET A 1 15.38 12.01 -8.89
C MET A 1 14.90 10.78 -8.16
N GLU A 2 14.07 11.00 -7.18
CA GLU A 2 13.53 9.90 -6.38
C GLU A 2 12.12 9.56 -6.83
N LYS A 3 11.91 8.31 -7.23
CA LYS A 3 10.61 7.83 -7.66
C LYS A 3 10.06 6.85 -6.64
N LEU A 4 8.85 7.12 -6.16
CA LEU A 4 8.16 6.27 -5.21
C LEU A 4 6.90 5.70 -5.82
N ARG A 5 6.65 4.42 -5.53
CA ARG A 5 5.37 3.77 -5.79
C ARG A 5 4.85 3.28 -4.46
N ILE A 6 3.85 3.96 -3.96
CA ILE A 6 3.34 3.77 -2.62
C ILE A 6 2.01 3.05 -2.68
N ALA A 7 1.89 1.90 -2.04
CA ALA A 7 0.64 1.16 -1.97
C ALA A 7 -0.04 1.40 -0.64
N VAL A 8 -1.34 1.67 -0.67
CA VAL A 8 -2.17 1.83 0.50
C VAL A 8 -3.34 0.87 0.40
N ASP A 9 -3.58 0.08 1.44
CA ASP A 9 -4.73 -0.82 1.46
C ASP A 9 -6.02 -0.03 1.70
N THR A 10 -6.96 -0.19 0.78
CA THR A 10 -8.22 0.56 0.76
C THR A 10 -9.39 -0.40 0.52
N ASN A 11 -10.64 0.09 0.57
CA ASN A 11 -11.82 -0.74 0.34
C ASN A 11 -12.71 -0.25 -0.78
N GLU A 12 -12.44 0.95 -1.29
CA GLU A 12 -13.22 1.55 -2.34
C GLU A 12 -12.32 1.87 -3.54
N LYS A 13 -12.82 2.63 -4.50
CA LYS A 13 -12.05 3.03 -5.67
C LYS A 13 -11.97 4.55 -5.78
N ASN A 14 -11.79 5.21 -4.63
CA ASN A 14 -11.80 6.67 -4.56
C ASN A 14 -10.42 7.32 -4.70
N GLY A 15 -9.38 6.51 -4.93
CA GLY A 15 -8.02 7.04 -5.12
C GLY A 15 -7.54 7.80 -3.90
N LEU A 16 -7.06 9.02 -4.08
CA LEU A 16 -6.56 9.85 -2.98
C LEU A 16 -7.64 10.21 -1.96
N GLY A 17 -8.90 10.14 -2.34
CA GLY A 17 -10.02 10.40 -1.42
C GLY A 17 -10.42 9.19 -0.58
N ASP A 18 -9.80 8.05 -0.80
CA ASP A 18 -10.11 6.84 -0.04
C ASP A 18 -9.45 6.87 1.35
N ILE A 19 -9.74 5.87 2.16
CA ILE A 19 -9.18 5.76 3.51
C ILE A 19 -8.45 4.43 3.67
N VAL A 20 -7.51 4.41 4.60
CA VAL A 20 -6.72 3.21 4.92
C VAL A 20 -7.62 2.13 5.52
N SER A 21 -7.51 0.91 4.99
CA SER A 21 -8.30 -0.24 5.43
C SER A 21 -7.82 -0.78 6.79
N ASN A 22 -8.64 -1.60 7.42
CA ASN A 22 -8.31 -2.21 8.71
C ASN A 22 -7.30 -3.34 8.61
N VAL A 23 -7.43 -4.19 7.60
CA VAL A 23 -6.60 -5.40 7.46
C VAL A 23 -6.07 -5.49 6.03
N PHE A 24 -4.75 -5.49 5.92
CA PHE A 24 -4.05 -5.44 4.64
C PHE A 24 -4.50 -6.52 3.65
N GLY A 25 -4.41 -7.79 4.04
CA GLY A 25 -4.73 -8.91 3.13
C GLY A 25 -6.20 -9.01 2.77
N ARG A 26 -7.07 -8.36 3.52
CA ARG A 26 -8.53 -8.39 3.31
C ARG A 26 -9.08 -7.11 2.70
N ALA A 27 -8.23 -6.17 2.40
CA ALA A 27 -8.64 -4.95 1.71
C ALA A 27 -9.19 -5.30 0.33
N LYS A 28 -10.24 -4.62 -0.09
CA LYS A 28 -10.84 -4.88 -1.41
C LYS A 28 -9.99 -4.33 -2.54
N THR A 29 -9.27 -3.26 -2.28
CA THR A 29 -8.46 -2.58 -3.28
C THR A 29 -7.12 -2.16 -2.70
N PHE A 30 -6.17 -1.84 -3.59
CA PHE A 30 -4.95 -1.13 -3.23
C PHE A 30 -4.88 0.13 -4.06
N THR A 31 -4.69 1.25 -3.40
CA THR A 31 -4.47 2.52 -4.08
C THR A 31 -2.97 2.70 -4.24
N ILE A 32 -2.51 2.77 -5.48
CA ILE A 32 -1.09 2.93 -5.79
C ILE A 32 -0.84 4.39 -6.15
N VAL A 33 -0.02 5.06 -5.35
CA VAL A 33 0.32 6.46 -5.54
C VAL A 33 1.72 6.54 -6.12
N TYR A 34 1.85 7.18 -7.26
CA TYR A 34 3.14 7.41 -7.91
C TYR A 34 3.60 8.81 -7.55
N ALA A 35 4.81 8.91 -7.04
CA ALA A 35 5.37 10.19 -6.62
C ALA A 35 6.78 10.35 -7.16
N GLU A 36 7.14 11.57 -7.49
CA GLU A 36 8.46 11.91 -7.99
C GLU A 36 8.86 13.26 -7.41
N ASP A 37 9.98 13.31 -6.70
CA ASP A 37 10.54 14.55 -6.10
C ASP A 37 9.49 15.32 -5.29
N ASP A 38 8.78 14.63 -4.40
CA ASP A 38 7.77 15.19 -3.50
C ASP A 38 6.45 15.56 -4.16
N ASN A 39 6.27 15.22 -5.43
CA ASN A 39 5.02 15.48 -6.13
C ASN A 39 4.33 14.18 -6.49
N ILE A 40 3.02 14.13 -6.26
CA ILE A 40 2.20 13.00 -6.71
C ILE A 40 1.99 13.17 -8.21
N THR A 41 2.41 12.18 -8.98
CA THR A 41 2.35 12.24 -10.45
C THR A 41 1.24 11.39 -11.04
N ASP A 42 0.78 10.36 -10.34
CA ASP A 42 -0.29 9.48 -10.81
C ASP A 42 -0.89 8.72 -9.65
N VAL A 43 -2.11 8.26 -9.81
CA VAL A 43 -2.80 7.42 -8.83
C VAL A 43 -3.55 6.33 -9.58
N ARG A 44 -3.37 5.09 -9.17
CA ARG A 44 -4.09 3.95 -9.74
C ARG A 44 -4.72 3.12 -8.65
N VAL A 45 -5.83 2.46 -8.97
CA VAL A 45 -6.51 1.58 -8.03
C VAL A 45 -6.48 0.16 -8.58
N LEU A 46 -5.94 -0.77 -7.80
CA LEU A 46 -5.91 -2.18 -8.14
C LEU A 46 -6.92 -2.94 -7.32
N VAL A 47 -7.63 -3.87 -7.95
CA VAL A 47 -8.50 -4.78 -7.21
C VAL A 47 -7.61 -5.84 -6.55
N ASN A 48 -7.83 -6.10 -5.27
CA ASN A 48 -7.06 -7.10 -4.53
C ASN A 48 -7.63 -8.50 -4.80
N SER A 49 -7.00 -9.24 -5.69
CA SER A 49 -7.43 -10.60 -6.02
C SER A 49 -7.23 -11.58 -4.86
N ALA A 50 -6.39 -11.23 -3.88
CA ALA A 50 -6.12 -12.08 -2.73
C ALA A 50 -7.27 -12.11 -1.73
N VAL A 51 -8.22 -11.19 -1.80
CA VAL A 51 -9.29 -11.06 -0.81
C VAL A 51 -10.17 -12.31 -0.74
N SER A 52 -10.26 -13.07 -1.83
CA SER A 52 -11.07 -14.30 -1.89
C SER A 52 -10.39 -15.52 -1.29
N TYR A 53 -9.12 -15.43 -0.93
CA TYR A 53 -8.39 -16.57 -0.38
C TYR A 53 -8.65 -16.71 1.12
N HIS A 54 -8.90 -17.93 1.58
CA HIS A 54 -9.11 -18.20 3.00
C HIS A 54 -7.81 -18.12 3.79
N HIS A 55 -6.70 -18.55 3.17
CA HIS A 55 -5.38 -18.55 3.77
C HIS A 55 -4.38 -17.91 2.84
N GLY A 56 -3.37 -17.27 3.40
CA GLY A 56 -2.29 -16.70 2.62
C GLY A 56 -2.63 -15.43 1.88
N ALA A 57 -3.74 -14.76 2.21
CA ALA A 57 -4.15 -13.53 1.53
C ALA A 57 -3.10 -12.43 1.64
N GLY A 58 -2.47 -12.27 2.81
CA GLY A 58 -1.44 -11.25 3.00
C GLY A 58 -0.24 -11.43 2.08
N PRO A 59 0.43 -12.60 2.09
CA PRO A 59 1.55 -12.87 1.18
C PRO A 59 1.19 -12.74 -0.30
N ILE A 60 0.00 -13.20 -0.70
CA ILE A 60 -0.45 -13.07 -2.09
C ILE A 60 -0.62 -11.60 -2.47
N ALA A 61 -1.21 -10.80 -1.58
CA ALA A 61 -1.36 -9.37 -1.81
C ALA A 61 0.00 -8.68 -1.95
N VAL A 62 0.97 -9.03 -1.10
CA VAL A 62 2.33 -8.49 -1.20
C VAL A 62 2.94 -8.80 -2.56
N LYS A 63 2.79 -10.04 -3.04
CA LYS A 63 3.33 -10.41 -4.34
C LYS A 63 2.73 -9.56 -5.46
N MET A 64 1.43 -9.30 -5.42
CA MET A 64 0.80 -8.39 -6.39
C MET A 64 1.46 -7.02 -6.40
N LEU A 65 1.72 -6.48 -5.21
CA LEU A 65 2.34 -5.16 -5.09
C LEU A 65 3.79 -5.15 -5.56
N ILE A 66 4.53 -6.21 -5.28
CA ILE A 66 5.90 -6.36 -5.76
C ILE A 66 5.90 -6.39 -7.30
N ASP A 67 4.99 -7.12 -7.90
CA ASP A 67 4.87 -7.21 -9.36
C ASP A 67 4.54 -5.85 -9.98
N GLU A 68 3.86 -4.98 -9.24
CA GLU A 68 3.55 -3.61 -9.68
C GLU A 68 4.69 -2.63 -9.45
N GLY A 69 5.81 -3.10 -8.89
CA GLY A 69 6.97 -2.26 -8.64
C GLY A 69 6.84 -1.35 -7.42
N VAL A 70 5.95 -1.69 -6.49
CA VAL A 70 5.75 -0.92 -5.27
C VAL A 70 7.01 -0.99 -4.40
N ASN A 71 7.44 0.14 -3.88
CA ASN A 71 8.60 0.20 -2.99
C ASN A 71 8.29 0.73 -1.59
N VAL A 72 7.06 1.21 -1.35
CA VAL A 72 6.60 1.62 -0.02
C VAL A 72 5.17 1.12 0.18
N VAL A 73 4.88 0.56 1.33
CA VAL A 73 3.52 0.13 1.70
C VAL A 73 3.10 0.89 2.95
N LEU A 74 1.91 1.47 2.91
CA LEU A 74 1.27 2.10 4.06
C LEU A 74 0.12 1.23 4.51
N ALA A 75 0.16 0.74 5.74
CA ALA A 75 -0.87 -0.15 6.26
C ALA A 75 -0.88 -0.12 7.78
N ASN A 76 -1.99 -0.51 8.37
CA ASN A 76 -2.11 -0.59 9.82
C ASN A 76 -1.46 -1.88 10.34
N GLU A 77 -1.97 -3.02 9.92
CA GLU A 77 -1.50 -4.32 10.38
C GLU A 77 -1.19 -5.24 9.22
N LEU A 78 -0.04 -5.91 9.30
CA LEU A 78 0.32 -6.99 8.40
C LEU A 78 0.62 -8.23 9.21
N GLY A 79 0.22 -9.39 8.70
CA GLY A 79 0.64 -10.66 9.27
C GLY A 79 2.15 -10.87 9.06
N PHE A 80 2.70 -11.82 9.80
CA PHE A 80 4.13 -12.11 9.76
C PHE A 80 4.62 -12.45 8.35
N GLY A 81 3.88 -13.30 7.63
CA GLY A 81 4.29 -13.70 6.28
C GLY A 81 4.38 -12.53 5.30
N ALA A 82 3.38 -11.63 5.33
CA ALA A 82 3.38 -10.45 4.47
C ALA A 82 4.55 -9.52 4.83
N SER A 83 4.77 -9.31 6.12
CA SER A 83 5.84 -8.46 6.64
C SER A 83 7.22 -8.96 6.20
N GLU A 84 7.46 -10.25 6.31
CA GLU A 84 8.73 -10.85 5.91
C GLU A 84 8.97 -10.75 4.41
N LEU A 85 7.93 -10.94 3.60
CA LEU A 85 8.06 -10.80 2.15
C LEU A 85 8.43 -9.38 1.75
N LEU A 86 7.84 -8.38 2.41
CA LEU A 86 8.19 -6.99 2.15
C LEU A 86 9.68 -6.75 2.44
N LYS A 87 10.16 -7.26 3.56
CA LYS A 87 11.59 -7.14 3.91
C LYS A 87 12.49 -7.81 2.88
N GLN A 88 12.14 -9.03 2.45
CA GLN A 88 12.93 -9.77 1.47
C GLN A 88 13.06 -9.03 0.14
N HIS A 89 12.06 -8.24 -0.21
CA HIS A 89 12.06 -7.48 -1.46
C HIS A 89 12.42 -6.01 -1.29
N ASN A 90 12.93 -5.65 -0.12
CA ASN A 90 13.37 -4.29 0.20
C ASN A 90 12.26 -3.25 0.06
N VAL A 91 11.03 -3.65 0.35
CA VAL A 91 9.88 -2.75 0.36
C VAL A 91 9.72 -2.19 1.76
N LYS A 92 9.66 -0.88 1.87
CA LYS A 92 9.52 -0.20 3.16
C LYS A 92 8.06 -0.25 3.62
N LEU A 93 7.86 -0.63 4.88
CA LEU A 93 6.54 -0.60 5.50
C LEU A 93 6.46 0.58 6.46
N ILE A 94 5.46 1.42 6.29
CA ILE A 94 5.17 2.52 7.21
C ILE A 94 3.79 2.27 7.79
N GLN A 95 3.70 2.18 9.11
CA GLN A 95 2.44 1.92 9.79
C GLN A 95 1.57 3.16 9.79
N VAL A 96 0.29 3.00 9.43
CA VAL A 96 -0.69 4.08 9.36
C VAL A 96 -1.98 3.58 9.98
N LYS A 97 -2.68 4.45 10.71
CA LYS A 97 -3.95 4.10 11.34
C LYS A 97 -5.06 3.88 10.33
N PRO A 98 -5.93 2.87 10.55
CA PRO A 98 -7.10 2.68 9.68
C PRO A 98 -7.97 3.93 9.71
N GLY A 99 -8.61 4.23 8.59
CA GLY A 99 -9.47 5.40 8.46
C GLY A 99 -8.75 6.68 8.12
N THR A 100 -7.40 6.66 8.09
CA THR A 100 -6.63 7.83 7.66
C THR A 100 -6.85 8.04 6.16
N ASN A 101 -7.03 9.30 5.75
CA ASN A 101 -7.18 9.63 4.34
C ASN A 101 -5.90 9.27 3.56
N VAL A 102 -6.07 8.68 2.39
CA VAL A 102 -4.95 8.19 1.57
C VAL A 102 -3.99 9.32 1.21
N GLU A 103 -4.51 10.45 0.78
CA GLU A 103 -3.65 11.59 0.42
C GLU A 103 -2.80 12.06 1.60
N ASP A 104 -3.41 12.21 2.76
CA ASP A 104 -2.71 12.65 3.96
C ASP A 104 -1.63 11.65 4.38
N ALA A 105 -1.97 10.36 4.37
CA ALA A 105 -1.03 9.30 4.71
C ALA A 105 0.16 9.29 3.74
N THR A 106 -0.12 9.45 2.45
CA THR A 106 0.89 9.45 1.41
C THR A 106 1.83 10.64 1.56
N LYS A 107 1.30 11.83 1.78
CA LYS A 107 2.13 13.04 1.94
C LYS A 107 3.01 12.94 3.17
N LYS A 108 2.48 12.39 4.26
CA LYS A 108 3.27 12.18 5.47
C LYS A 108 4.39 11.17 5.24
N ALA A 109 4.10 10.09 4.51
CA ALA A 109 5.09 9.07 4.19
C ALA A 109 6.20 9.64 3.30
N MET A 110 5.85 10.46 2.33
CA MET A 110 6.84 11.10 1.45
C MET A 110 7.82 11.96 2.25
N ARG A 111 7.33 12.69 3.25
CA ARG A 111 8.19 13.48 4.12
C ARG A 111 9.10 12.61 4.97
N LYS A 112 8.60 11.50 5.49
CA LYS A 112 9.39 10.58 6.31
C LYS A 112 10.42 9.78 5.52
N HIS A 113 10.17 9.57 4.25
CA HIS A 113 11.06 8.78 3.41
C HIS A 113 12.37 9.50 3.13
N LYS A 114 12.38 10.80 3.26
CA LYS A 114 13.59 11.60 3.01
C LYS A 114 14.62 11.46 4.16
#